data_6705422597a067adafe80cf96d1f360f
#
_entry.id   6705422597a067adafe80cf96d1f360f
#
_cell.length_a   1.000
_cell.length_b   1.000
_cell.length_c   1.000
_cell.angle_alpha   90.00
_cell.angle_beta   90.00
_cell.angle_gamma   90.00
#
_symmetry.space_group_name_H-M   'P 1'
#
loop_
_entity.id
_entity.type
_entity.pdbx_description
1 polymer ?
#
loop_
_entity_poly.entity_id
_entity_poly.type
_entity_poly.pdbx_seq_one_letter_code
_entity_poly.pdbx_strand_id
1 'polypeptide(L)'
;MSDYIDGQGFRANVGIVLMRDGGDVLLGGRCDGRGWQFPQGGMRRGESAEDALYRELHEEVGLESKDVDMLAVTEDWLRYRLPRQYVRRRSRPRCIGQKQRWFLLRFLGEDRQLRFDTTGEPEFDSWRWVDYWTPVREVIYFKRGVYAQALEELGVAAFPTGPPPRPDWWPELAQNIADNALNGAETDVNGTIDDLPPEQR
;
A
#
# COMPACT_ATOMS: atom_id res chain seq x y z
N MET A 1 -0.05 19.00 -8.01
CA MET A 1 1.16 18.99 -7.14
C MET A 1 1.96 17.73 -7.42
N SER A 2 3.31 17.78 -7.33
CA SER A 2 4.13 16.60 -7.67
C SER A 2 4.30 15.70 -6.46
N ASP A 3 4.20 14.38 -6.69
CA ASP A 3 4.49 13.35 -5.71
C ASP A 3 5.90 13.51 -5.10
N TYR A 4 6.02 13.19 -3.82
CA TYR A 4 7.32 13.17 -3.16
C TYR A 4 8.06 11.85 -3.45
N ILE A 5 9.11 11.92 -4.25
CA ILE A 5 10.05 10.82 -4.50
C ILE A 5 11.37 11.19 -3.81
N ASP A 6 11.88 10.28 -2.95
CA ASP A 6 13.12 10.52 -2.21
C ASP A 6 14.39 10.31 -3.06
N GLY A 7 15.56 10.62 -2.47
CA GLY A 7 16.86 10.47 -3.14
C GLY A 7 17.23 9.03 -3.52
N GLN A 8 16.52 8.02 -2.98
CA GLN A 8 16.68 6.61 -3.32
C GLN A 8 15.73 6.16 -4.44
N GLY A 9 14.86 7.05 -4.93
CA GLY A 9 13.87 6.75 -5.97
C GLY A 9 12.57 6.13 -5.47
N PHE A 10 12.29 6.16 -4.16
CA PHE A 10 11.02 5.67 -3.62
C PHE A 10 10.00 6.81 -3.48
N ARG A 11 8.79 6.60 -4.01
CA ARG A 11 7.66 7.49 -3.80
C ARG A 11 7.12 7.27 -2.38
N ALA A 12 7.04 8.35 -1.59
CA ALA A 12 6.39 8.29 -0.29
C ALA A 12 4.87 8.17 -0.46
N ASN A 13 4.27 7.30 0.35
CA ASN A 13 2.86 6.91 0.23
C ASN A 13 2.30 6.55 1.60
N VAL A 14 0.99 6.66 1.76
CA VAL A 14 0.26 6.16 2.93
C VAL A 14 -0.65 5.00 2.50
N GLY A 15 -0.76 3.98 3.34
CA GLY A 15 -1.72 2.88 3.17
C GLY A 15 -2.71 2.88 4.32
N ILE A 16 -3.96 2.57 4.04
CA ILE A 16 -5.08 2.65 4.99
C ILE A 16 -5.73 1.29 5.14
N VAL A 17 -5.60 0.70 6.33
CA VAL A 17 -6.37 -0.47 6.72
C VAL A 17 -7.59 0.01 7.48
N LEU A 18 -8.73 0.15 6.80
CA LEU A 18 -9.99 0.49 7.43
C LEU A 18 -10.65 -0.80 7.90
N MET A 19 -10.89 -0.91 9.21
CA MET A 19 -11.43 -2.10 9.87
C MET A 19 -12.77 -1.77 10.53
N ARG A 20 -13.77 -2.63 10.36
CA ARG A 20 -15.03 -2.55 11.10
C ARG A 20 -15.01 -3.43 12.35
N ASP A 21 -16.01 -3.26 13.21
CA ASP A 21 -16.22 -4.17 14.32
C ASP A 21 -16.34 -5.62 13.80
N GLY A 22 -15.67 -6.55 14.50
CA GLY A 22 -15.58 -7.95 14.07
C GLY A 22 -14.28 -8.29 13.33
N GLY A 23 -13.47 -7.28 12.94
CA GLY A 23 -12.12 -7.48 12.40
C GLY A 23 -12.01 -7.60 10.87
N ASP A 24 -13.13 -7.49 10.15
CA ASP A 24 -13.08 -7.40 8.68
C ASP A 24 -12.49 -6.07 8.24
N VAL A 25 -11.81 -6.09 7.11
CA VAL A 25 -11.13 -4.92 6.52
C VAL A 25 -11.67 -4.58 5.14
N LEU A 26 -11.68 -3.29 4.80
CA LEU A 26 -12.21 -2.78 3.54
C LEU A 26 -11.20 -2.97 2.41
N LEU A 27 -11.62 -3.56 1.29
CA LEU A 27 -10.90 -3.54 0.02
C LEU A 27 -11.69 -2.80 -1.05
N GLY A 28 -11.00 -1.95 -1.82
CA GLY A 28 -11.50 -1.33 -3.04
C GLY A 28 -11.11 -2.14 -4.28
N GLY A 29 -12.07 -2.35 -5.18
CA GLY A 29 -11.85 -2.89 -6.51
C GLY A 29 -11.44 -1.77 -7.45
N ARG A 30 -10.30 -1.92 -8.12
CA ARG A 30 -9.71 -0.87 -8.95
C ARG A 30 -10.46 -0.68 -10.26
N CYS A 31 -10.77 0.56 -10.63
CA CYS A 31 -11.39 0.93 -11.91
C CYS A 31 -10.59 0.46 -13.15
N ASP A 32 -9.25 0.27 -13.01
CA ASP A 32 -8.40 -0.19 -14.11
C ASP A 32 -8.35 -1.72 -14.28
N GLY A 33 -9.17 -2.46 -13.52
CA GLY A 33 -9.28 -3.93 -13.57
C GLY A 33 -8.06 -4.68 -12.99
N ARG A 34 -7.16 -3.99 -12.28
CA ARG A 34 -5.94 -4.60 -11.72
C ARG A 34 -6.13 -5.24 -10.33
N GLY A 35 -7.35 -5.66 -10.04
CA GLY A 35 -7.68 -6.38 -8.82
C GLY A 35 -8.04 -5.48 -7.65
N TRP A 36 -7.84 -6.00 -6.44
CA TRP A 36 -8.26 -5.39 -5.20
C TRP A 36 -7.09 -4.78 -4.43
N GLN A 37 -7.32 -3.68 -3.72
CA GLN A 37 -6.30 -3.10 -2.86
C GLN A 37 -6.91 -2.31 -1.70
N PHE A 38 -6.10 -2.07 -0.67
CA PHE A 38 -6.42 -1.09 0.35
C PHE A 38 -6.41 0.33 -0.22
N PRO A 39 -7.22 1.26 0.32
CA PRO A 39 -7.07 2.68 0.06
C PRO A 39 -5.64 3.13 0.36
N GLN A 40 -5.04 3.90 -0.55
CA GLN A 40 -3.64 4.33 -0.44
C GLN A 40 -3.30 5.43 -1.42
N GLY A 41 -2.50 6.39 -1.01
CA GLY A 41 -2.10 7.42 -1.95
C GLY A 41 -0.76 8.07 -1.66
N GLY A 42 -0.29 8.86 -2.62
CA GLY A 42 1.01 9.50 -2.55
C GLY A 42 1.02 10.72 -1.65
N MET A 43 2.07 10.87 -0.87
CA MET A 43 2.31 12.08 -0.11
C MET A 43 2.75 13.21 -1.04
N ARG A 44 2.31 14.42 -0.75
CA ARG A 44 2.75 15.66 -1.39
C ARG A 44 4.01 16.18 -0.72
N ARG A 45 4.78 17.00 -1.41
CA ARG A 45 5.98 17.59 -0.83
C ARG A 45 5.62 18.49 0.37
N GLY A 46 6.19 18.22 1.53
CA GLY A 46 5.95 18.94 2.77
C GLY A 46 4.69 18.51 3.54
N GLU A 47 3.96 17.52 3.03
CA GLU A 47 2.80 16.93 3.70
C GLU A 47 3.28 15.92 4.75
N SER A 48 2.65 15.92 5.93
CA SER A 48 2.87 14.85 6.91
C SER A 48 2.17 13.56 6.47
N ALA A 49 2.59 12.43 7.04
CA ALA A 49 1.93 11.16 6.74
C ALA A 49 0.47 11.13 7.24
N GLU A 50 0.18 11.83 8.33
CA GLU A 50 -1.17 11.93 8.87
C GLU A 50 -2.07 12.84 8.04
N ASP A 51 -1.56 13.97 7.53
CA ASP A 51 -2.32 14.82 6.60
C ASP A 51 -2.63 14.06 5.30
N ALA A 52 -1.65 13.31 4.78
CA ALA A 52 -1.85 12.45 3.61
C ALA A 52 -2.89 11.36 3.88
N LEU A 53 -2.86 10.73 5.06
CA LEU A 53 -3.85 9.73 5.48
C LEU A 53 -5.28 10.27 5.35
N TYR A 54 -5.58 11.39 6.02
CA TYR A 54 -6.95 11.91 6.04
C TYR A 54 -7.39 12.48 4.69
N ARG A 55 -6.46 13.02 3.90
CA ARG A 55 -6.75 13.43 2.53
C ARG A 55 -7.10 12.25 1.64
N GLU A 56 -6.30 11.17 1.64
CA GLU A 56 -6.55 9.96 0.85
C GLU A 56 -7.81 9.22 1.35
N LEU A 57 -8.05 9.18 2.67
CA LEU A 57 -9.27 8.64 3.25
C LEU A 57 -10.51 9.35 2.68
N HIS A 58 -10.46 10.68 2.60
CA HIS A 58 -11.54 11.46 2.03
C HIS A 58 -11.64 11.29 0.51
N GLU A 59 -10.52 11.37 -0.21
CA GLU A 59 -10.48 11.28 -1.68
C GLU A 59 -10.94 9.91 -2.19
N GLU A 60 -10.54 8.80 -1.54
CA GLU A 60 -10.79 7.43 -2.03
C GLU A 60 -11.98 6.73 -1.36
N VAL A 61 -12.37 7.11 -0.13
CA VAL A 61 -13.41 6.42 0.66
C VAL A 61 -14.55 7.35 1.10
N GLY A 62 -14.36 8.68 1.00
CA GLY A 62 -15.35 9.69 1.35
C GLY A 62 -15.53 9.91 2.84
N LEU A 63 -14.63 9.39 3.68
CA LEU A 63 -14.67 9.53 5.13
C LEU A 63 -13.78 10.68 5.61
N GLU A 64 -14.16 11.25 6.76
CA GLU A 64 -13.39 12.27 7.46
C GLU A 64 -12.79 11.70 8.76
N SER A 65 -11.89 12.45 9.40
CA SER A 65 -11.25 12.04 10.66
C SER A 65 -12.23 11.72 11.79
N LYS A 66 -13.41 12.35 11.81
CA LYS A 66 -14.48 12.09 12.79
C LYS A 66 -15.19 10.74 12.60
N ASP A 67 -15.06 10.14 11.42
CA ASP A 67 -15.74 8.89 11.06
C ASP A 67 -14.88 7.65 11.41
N VAL A 68 -13.68 7.87 11.95
CA VAL A 68 -12.70 6.81 12.24
C VAL A 68 -11.94 7.06 13.54
N ASP A 69 -11.50 5.99 14.20
CA ASP A 69 -10.50 6.02 15.26
C ASP A 69 -9.17 5.47 14.74
N MET A 70 -8.07 6.20 14.92
CA MET A 70 -6.74 5.67 14.61
C MET A 70 -6.30 4.71 15.71
N LEU A 71 -6.14 3.44 15.37
CA LEU A 71 -5.73 2.39 16.31
C LEU A 71 -4.22 2.18 16.34
N ALA A 72 -3.55 2.24 15.18
CA ALA A 72 -2.12 2.02 15.06
C ALA A 72 -1.55 2.62 13.77
N VAL A 73 -0.23 2.78 13.77
CA VAL A 73 0.57 3.13 12.60
C VAL A 73 1.84 2.28 12.62
N THR A 74 2.33 1.83 11.46
CA THR A 74 3.59 1.08 11.39
C THR A 74 4.75 1.90 11.94
N GLU A 75 5.68 1.27 12.67
CA GLU A 75 6.84 1.94 13.27
C GLU A 75 7.75 2.51 12.19
N ASP A 76 8.01 1.73 11.14
CA ASP A 76 8.87 2.09 10.04
C ASP A 76 8.14 2.28 8.71
N TRP A 77 8.89 2.83 7.72
CA TRP A 77 8.48 2.87 6.33
C TRP A 77 8.66 1.50 5.68
N LEU A 78 7.57 0.85 5.32
CA LEU A 78 7.58 -0.41 4.58
C LEU A 78 7.81 -0.13 3.08
N ARG A 79 8.68 -0.92 2.45
CA ARG A 79 9.10 -0.65 1.06
C ARG A 79 8.83 -1.84 0.15
N TYR A 80 8.48 -1.53 -1.10
CA TYR A 80 8.51 -2.50 -2.18
C TYR A 80 9.06 -1.87 -3.47
N ARG A 81 9.66 -2.69 -4.32
CA ARG A 81 10.14 -2.27 -5.64
C ARG A 81 9.10 -2.56 -6.71
N LEU A 82 9.01 -1.68 -7.70
CA LEU A 82 8.21 -1.91 -8.88
C LEU A 82 8.95 -2.86 -9.82
N PRO A 83 8.30 -3.92 -10.35
CA PRO A 83 8.85 -4.69 -11.45
C PRO A 83 9.18 -3.78 -12.64
N ARG A 84 10.24 -4.10 -13.40
CA ARG A 84 10.77 -3.26 -14.49
C ARG A 84 9.69 -2.76 -15.48
N GLN A 85 8.68 -3.57 -15.76
CA GLN A 85 7.56 -3.23 -16.64
C GLN A 85 6.66 -2.11 -16.11
N TYR A 86 6.61 -1.89 -14.79
CA TYR A 86 5.84 -0.82 -14.14
C TYR A 86 6.66 0.45 -13.89
N VAL A 87 7.97 0.43 -14.10
CA VAL A 87 8.84 1.60 -13.94
C VAL A 87 8.74 2.49 -15.16
N ARG A 88 8.22 3.71 -15.00
CA ARG A 88 8.15 4.71 -16.08
C ARG A 88 9.54 5.23 -16.40
N ARG A 89 10.16 4.78 -17.50
CA ARG A 89 11.54 5.11 -17.87
C ARG A 89 11.77 6.58 -18.18
N ARG A 90 10.73 7.33 -18.59
CA ARG A 90 10.84 8.75 -19.00
C ARG A 90 10.47 9.74 -17.89
N SER A 91 10.01 9.30 -16.71
CA SER A 91 9.71 10.20 -15.60
C SER A 91 10.99 10.67 -14.90
N ARG A 92 11.01 11.94 -14.49
CA ARG A 92 12.07 12.51 -13.66
C ARG A 92 11.44 13.29 -12.50
N PRO A 93 11.78 12.95 -11.25
CA PRO A 93 12.67 11.86 -10.83
C PRO A 93 12.10 10.48 -11.19
N ARG A 94 13.00 9.48 -11.34
CA ARG A 94 12.61 8.11 -11.65
C ARG A 94 12.07 7.44 -10.37
N CYS A 95 10.85 6.93 -10.43
CA CYS A 95 10.25 6.14 -9.36
C CYS A 95 10.55 4.65 -9.57
N ILE A 96 11.29 4.02 -8.66
CA ILE A 96 11.64 2.60 -8.71
C ILE A 96 10.83 1.74 -7.75
N GLY A 97 10.05 2.37 -6.85
CA GLY A 97 9.27 1.70 -5.83
C GLY A 97 8.49 2.68 -4.99
N GLN A 98 7.83 2.16 -3.99
CA GLN A 98 7.16 2.98 -2.98
C GLN A 98 7.67 2.64 -1.58
N LYS A 99 7.69 3.63 -0.71
CA LYS A 99 7.81 3.49 0.73
C LYS A 99 6.50 3.96 1.35
N GLN A 100 5.94 3.15 2.24
CA GLN A 100 4.59 3.36 2.75
C GLN A 100 4.58 3.39 4.28
N ARG A 101 3.89 4.37 4.86
CA ARG A 101 3.43 4.34 6.26
C ARG A 101 2.02 3.77 6.24
N TRP A 102 1.76 2.76 7.05
CA TRP A 102 0.46 2.11 7.11
C TRP A 102 -0.27 2.48 8.38
N PHE A 103 -1.55 2.79 8.23
CA PHE A 103 -2.42 3.20 9.33
C PHE A 103 -3.57 2.20 9.45
N LEU A 104 -3.86 1.78 10.69
CA LEU A 104 -5.04 1.01 11.02
C LEU A 104 -6.08 1.94 11.63
N LEU A 105 -7.23 2.00 10.99
CA LEU A 105 -8.35 2.82 11.41
C LEU A 105 -9.55 1.93 11.74
N ARG A 106 -10.22 2.20 12.87
CA ARG A 106 -11.54 1.64 13.16
C ARG A 106 -12.59 2.53 12.52
N PHE A 107 -13.47 1.95 11.72
CA PHE A 107 -14.63 2.63 11.17
C PHE A 107 -15.74 2.75 12.24
N LEU A 108 -16.22 3.98 12.46
CA LEU A 108 -17.23 4.30 13.47
C LEU A 108 -18.64 4.43 12.90
N GLY A 109 -18.75 4.37 11.57
CA GLY A 109 -19.97 4.67 10.84
C GLY A 109 -20.69 3.44 10.30
N GLU A 110 -21.53 3.70 9.31
CA GLU A 110 -22.30 2.68 8.58
C GLU A 110 -21.84 2.64 7.11
N ASP A 111 -21.96 1.49 6.46
CA ASP A 111 -21.53 1.25 5.06
C ASP A 111 -22.10 2.27 4.07
N ARG A 112 -23.27 2.85 4.32
CA ARG A 112 -23.88 3.90 3.50
C ARG A 112 -23.10 5.23 3.46
N GLN A 113 -22.13 5.42 4.37
CA GLN A 113 -21.28 6.61 4.41
C GLN A 113 -20.08 6.49 3.46
N LEU A 114 -19.73 5.27 3.04
CA LEU A 114 -18.64 5.02 2.11
C LEU A 114 -18.98 5.61 0.73
N ARG A 115 -18.07 6.44 0.21
CA ARG A 115 -18.18 7.12 -1.08
C ARG A 115 -16.89 6.96 -1.87
N PHE A 116 -16.99 6.41 -3.06
CA PHE A 116 -15.85 6.17 -3.94
C PHE A 116 -15.84 7.10 -5.15
N ASP A 117 -16.73 8.07 -5.17
CA ASP A 117 -16.97 9.04 -6.24
C ASP A 117 -16.70 10.51 -5.80
N THR A 118 -15.91 10.71 -4.76
CA THR A 118 -15.59 12.03 -4.20
C THR A 118 -14.68 12.87 -5.11
N THR A 119 -13.94 12.20 -6.00
CA THR A 119 -13.07 12.84 -7.00
C THR A 119 -13.62 12.64 -8.40
N GLY A 120 -13.22 13.50 -9.35
CA GLY A 120 -13.61 13.35 -10.77
C GLY A 120 -12.99 12.12 -11.46
N GLU A 121 -12.00 11.49 -10.85
CA GLU A 121 -11.34 10.28 -11.33
C GLU A 121 -11.24 9.27 -10.18
N PRO A 122 -12.31 8.48 -9.91
CA PRO A 122 -12.32 7.54 -8.80
C PRO A 122 -11.28 6.43 -9.01
N GLU A 123 -10.58 6.05 -7.92
CA GLU A 123 -9.63 4.94 -7.95
C GLU A 123 -10.36 3.57 -7.93
N PHE A 124 -11.54 3.52 -7.28
CA PHE A 124 -12.33 2.30 -7.06
C PHE A 124 -13.72 2.43 -7.67
N ASP A 125 -14.22 1.36 -8.28
CA ASP A 125 -15.59 1.20 -8.81
C ASP A 125 -16.46 0.26 -7.96
N SER A 126 -15.84 -0.46 -7.06
CA SER A 126 -16.46 -1.44 -6.18
C SER A 126 -15.70 -1.55 -4.86
N TRP A 127 -16.34 -2.12 -3.84
CA TRP A 127 -15.70 -2.33 -2.56
C TRP A 127 -16.35 -3.51 -1.83
N ARG A 128 -15.65 -4.06 -0.83
CA ARG A 128 -16.15 -5.13 0.04
C ARG A 128 -15.39 -5.21 1.35
N TRP A 129 -16.05 -5.71 2.37
CA TRP A 129 -15.41 -6.17 3.59
C TRP A 129 -14.91 -7.60 3.41
N VAL A 130 -13.72 -7.88 3.90
CA VAL A 130 -13.08 -9.20 3.78
C VAL A 130 -12.36 -9.55 5.08
N ASP A 131 -12.11 -10.85 5.30
CA ASP A 131 -11.29 -11.31 6.41
C ASP A 131 -9.92 -10.65 6.43
N TYR A 132 -9.37 -10.43 7.61
CA TYR A 132 -8.15 -9.67 7.88
C TYR A 132 -6.95 -10.03 6.96
N TRP A 133 -6.74 -11.30 6.64
CA TRP A 133 -5.61 -11.74 5.83
C TRP A 133 -5.89 -11.77 4.32
N THR A 134 -7.14 -11.77 3.92
CA THR A 134 -7.55 -11.83 2.49
C THR A 134 -6.85 -10.81 1.59
N PRO A 135 -6.61 -9.54 2.02
CA PRO A 135 -5.93 -8.54 1.20
C PRO A 135 -4.55 -8.96 0.69
N VAL A 136 -3.81 -9.76 1.47
CA VAL A 136 -2.46 -10.23 1.08
C VAL A 136 -2.51 -11.11 -0.18
N ARG A 137 -3.55 -11.91 -0.33
CA ARG A 137 -3.75 -12.76 -1.51
C ARG A 137 -4.30 -11.99 -2.71
N GLU A 138 -5.19 -11.05 -2.45
CA GLU A 138 -5.98 -10.34 -3.49
C GLU A 138 -5.22 -9.19 -4.17
N VAL A 139 -4.26 -8.60 -3.48
CA VAL A 139 -3.46 -7.51 -4.03
C VAL A 139 -2.50 -8.03 -5.13
N ILE A 140 -2.13 -7.14 -6.05
CA ILE A 140 -1.14 -7.44 -7.09
C ILE A 140 0.17 -8.00 -6.47
N TYR A 141 0.72 -9.05 -7.07
CA TYR A 141 1.76 -9.91 -6.51
C TYR A 141 2.97 -9.17 -5.89
N PHE A 142 3.46 -8.11 -6.48
CA PHE A 142 4.63 -7.39 -5.98
C PHE A 142 4.36 -6.52 -4.74
N LYS A 143 3.09 -6.33 -4.36
CA LYS A 143 2.68 -5.66 -3.11
C LYS A 143 2.40 -6.65 -1.96
N ARG A 144 2.33 -7.95 -2.22
CA ARG A 144 1.94 -8.94 -1.20
C ARG A 144 2.83 -8.90 0.03
N GLY A 145 4.15 -8.78 -0.16
CA GLY A 145 5.10 -8.70 0.96
C GLY A 145 4.87 -7.51 1.88
N VAL A 146 4.65 -6.32 1.33
CA VAL A 146 4.39 -5.12 2.15
C VAL A 146 3.02 -5.18 2.83
N TYR A 147 2.01 -5.80 2.21
CA TYR A 147 0.71 -6.03 2.83
C TYR A 147 0.79 -7.01 3.99
N ALA A 148 1.50 -8.13 3.81
CA ALA A 148 1.73 -9.10 4.87
C ALA A 148 2.41 -8.46 6.08
N GLN A 149 3.50 -7.73 5.85
CA GLN A 149 4.26 -7.05 6.91
C GLN A 149 3.40 -5.98 7.62
N ALA A 150 2.65 -5.17 6.88
CA ALA A 150 1.78 -4.16 7.47
C ALA A 150 0.70 -4.78 8.36
N LEU A 151 0.02 -5.83 7.88
CA LEU A 151 -1.04 -6.49 8.65
C LEU A 151 -0.48 -7.27 9.86
N GLU A 152 0.71 -7.86 9.78
CA GLU A 152 1.38 -8.48 10.93
C GLU A 152 1.66 -7.47 12.04
N GLU A 153 2.21 -6.32 11.69
CA GLU A 153 2.56 -5.27 12.64
C GLU A 153 1.30 -4.60 13.24
N LEU A 154 0.35 -4.21 12.39
CA LEU A 154 -0.87 -3.52 12.81
C LEU A 154 -1.84 -4.44 13.56
N GLY A 155 -1.84 -5.73 13.26
CA GLY A 155 -2.71 -6.72 13.88
C GLY A 155 -2.53 -6.85 15.40
N VAL A 156 -1.35 -6.55 15.90
CA VAL A 156 -1.07 -6.56 17.36
C VAL A 156 -1.94 -5.53 18.09
N ALA A 157 -2.18 -4.37 17.47
CA ALA A 157 -3.06 -3.33 18.04
C ALA A 157 -4.54 -3.55 17.70
N ALA A 158 -4.84 -4.24 16.59
CA ALA A 158 -6.19 -4.50 16.11
C ALA A 158 -6.97 -5.46 17.01
N PHE A 159 -6.28 -6.46 17.56
CA PHE A 159 -6.91 -7.59 18.25
C PHE A 159 -6.30 -7.78 19.65
N PRO A 160 -7.13 -7.85 20.71
CA PRO A 160 -6.65 -8.01 22.09
C PRO A 160 -5.80 -9.26 22.32
N THR A 161 -6.04 -10.32 21.54
CA THR A 161 -5.34 -11.61 21.62
C THR A 161 -4.30 -11.81 20.51
N GLY A 162 -3.97 -10.74 19.80
CA GLY A 162 -3.15 -10.79 18.58
C GLY A 162 -3.98 -11.05 17.31
N PRO A 163 -3.35 -10.91 16.13
CA PRO A 163 -4.05 -11.08 14.85
C PRO A 163 -4.65 -12.48 14.71
N PRO A 164 -5.71 -12.62 13.88
CA PRO A 164 -6.30 -13.94 13.61
C PRO A 164 -5.26 -14.96 13.12
N PRO A 165 -5.45 -16.27 13.36
CA PRO A 165 -4.60 -17.29 12.80
C PRO A 165 -4.43 -17.12 11.29
N ARG A 166 -3.22 -17.35 10.79
CA ARG A 166 -2.95 -17.30 9.36
C ARG A 166 -3.74 -18.40 8.65
N PRO A 167 -4.36 -18.11 7.49
CA PRO A 167 -5.14 -19.08 6.73
C PRO A 167 -4.27 -20.23 6.16
N ASP A 168 -4.89 -21.35 5.80
CA ASP A 168 -4.21 -22.54 5.26
C ASP A 168 -3.40 -22.26 3.98
N TRP A 169 -3.80 -21.25 3.19
CA TRP A 169 -3.09 -20.85 1.97
C TRP A 169 -1.83 -19.99 2.23
N TRP A 170 -1.59 -19.56 3.49
CA TRP A 170 -0.49 -18.66 3.84
C TRP A 170 0.91 -19.21 3.54
N PRO A 171 1.25 -20.48 3.85
CA PRO A 171 2.58 -21.02 3.61
C PRO A 171 3.00 -20.97 2.15
N GLU A 172 2.09 -21.31 1.23
CA GLU A 172 2.34 -21.23 -0.21
C GLU A 172 2.56 -19.80 -0.68
N LEU A 173 1.76 -18.87 -0.17
CA LEU A 173 1.88 -17.45 -0.50
C LEU A 173 3.18 -16.85 0.05
N ALA A 174 3.59 -17.20 1.26
CA ALA A 174 4.84 -16.76 1.88
C ALA A 174 6.05 -17.20 1.06
N GLN A 175 6.06 -18.46 0.56
CA GLN A 175 7.10 -18.93 -0.34
C GLN A 175 7.16 -18.11 -1.64
N ASN A 176 6.02 -17.86 -2.27
CA ASN A 176 5.94 -17.05 -3.48
C ASN A 176 6.42 -15.60 -3.26
N ILE A 177 6.17 -15.01 -2.08
CA ILE A 177 6.67 -13.67 -1.72
C ILE A 177 8.20 -13.69 -1.61
N ALA A 178 8.78 -14.71 -0.96
CA ALA A 178 10.22 -14.87 -0.81
C ALA A 178 10.91 -15.05 -2.16
N ASP A 179 10.38 -15.91 -3.04
CA ASP A 179 10.92 -16.17 -4.37
C ASP A 179 10.90 -14.91 -5.26
N ASN A 180 9.83 -14.14 -5.19
CA ASN A 180 9.73 -12.85 -5.91
C ASN A 180 10.73 -11.81 -5.40
N ALA A 181 11.03 -11.79 -4.10
CA ALA A 181 12.01 -10.88 -3.51
C ALA A 181 13.43 -11.24 -3.97
N LEU A 182 13.78 -12.52 -4.03
CA LEU A 182 15.08 -13.02 -4.53
C LEU A 182 15.27 -12.71 -6.02
N ASN A 183 14.28 -13.02 -6.85
CA ASN A 183 14.33 -12.73 -8.29
C ASN A 183 14.40 -11.23 -8.60
N GLY A 184 13.78 -10.40 -7.78
CA GLY A 184 13.88 -8.93 -7.87
C GLY A 184 15.27 -8.40 -7.52
N ALA A 185 15.99 -9.06 -6.62
CA ALA A 185 17.35 -8.68 -6.21
C ALA A 185 18.41 -9.08 -7.27
N GLU A 186 18.28 -10.26 -7.89
CA GLU A 186 19.22 -10.73 -8.92
C GLU A 186 19.23 -9.86 -10.17
N THR A 187 18.12 -9.22 -10.50
CA THR A 187 18.04 -8.31 -11.67
C THR A 187 18.69 -6.95 -11.44
N ASP A 188 19.01 -6.58 -10.19
CA ASP A 188 19.68 -5.31 -9.87
C ASP A 188 21.23 -5.44 -9.89
N VAL A 189 21.79 -6.64 -9.81
CA VAL A 189 23.25 -6.89 -9.76
C VAL A 189 23.88 -6.89 -11.18
N ASN A 190 23.09 -7.10 -12.23
CA ASN A 190 23.53 -7.10 -13.63
C ASN A 190 23.33 -5.75 -14.36
N GLY A 191 23.22 -4.66 -13.62
CA GLY A 191 23.33 -3.30 -14.16
C GLY A 191 24.79 -3.00 -14.49
N THR A 192 25.22 -3.37 -15.69
CA THR A 192 26.54 -3.14 -16.27
C THR A 192 26.97 -1.68 -16.13
N ILE A 193 28.23 -1.50 -15.70
CA ILE A 193 29.04 -0.28 -15.62
C ILE A 193 29.34 0.31 -17.03
N ASP A 194 28.49 0.09 -18.01
CA ASP A 194 28.82 0.44 -19.43
C ASP A 194 28.15 1.72 -19.95
N ASP A 195 27.57 2.56 -19.10
CA ASP A 195 27.00 3.86 -19.54
C ASP A 195 27.67 5.08 -18.87
N LEU A 196 28.98 5.11 -18.76
CA LEU A 196 29.74 6.33 -18.52
C LEU A 196 30.30 6.88 -19.85
N PRO A 197 30.07 8.17 -20.18
CA PRO A 197 30.64 8.78 -21.35
C PRO A 197 32.18 8.84 -21.25
N PRO A 198 32.93 8.75 -22.38
CA PRO A 198 34.37 8.53 -22.41
C PRO A 198 35.26 9.74 -22.00
N GLU A 199 34.72 10.79 -21.39
CA GLU A 199 35.46 12.00 -21.04
C GLU A 199 35.88 12.13 -19.56
N GLN A 200 35.74 11.08 -18.76
CA GLN A 200 36.29 11.07 -17.40
C GLN A 200 37.03 9.75 -17.08
N ARG A 201 38.07 9.48 -17.91
CA ARG A 201 39.09 8.50 -17.55
C ARG A 201 40.41 9.21 -17.19
#